data_071166d48ef953d54303510589b63e26
#
_entry.id   071166d48ef953d54303510589b63e26
#
_cell.length_a   1.000
_cell.length_b   1.000
_cell.length_c   1.000
_cell.angle_alpha   90.00
_cell.angle_beta   90.00
_cell.angle_gamma   90.00
#
_symmetry.space_group_name_H-M   'P 1'
#
loop_
_entity.id
_entity.type
_entity.pdbx_description
1 polymer ?
#
loop_
_entity_poly.entity_id
_entity_poly.type
_entity_poly.pdbx_seq_one_letter_code
_entity_poly.pdbx_strand_id
1 'polypeptide(L)'
;MRKKIALIGAGNIGGTLAQLVSLKELGDVVLLDIFEGMPKGKSLDLAQSSSIEGFHADFKGTSSFRDIKNSDVVIVTAGFPRKPGMSRDDLVEKNSIIIQNVGKKIKKYCPKAFVICITNPLDAMVSVLQKSSGLKTNMCIGMAGVLDSARLKYFLSKEFNVSINDISAFVLGGHGDTMVPLMRYSTVSGIPVPELIKMKWTTKKNIDKIIQRTRDGGAEIVKLMNTSAYYAPASSAIQMAESFLLDQKRLLPCAAYLNGEYGVKGLYVGVPVIIGKKGVEKIIELKLNNNEKKEFNHSVKAVKSLTTLSNKLLNKKNKK
;
A
#
# COMPACT_ATOMS: atom_id res chain seq x y z
N MET A 1 21.89 -10.38 -13.91
CA MET A 1 21.95 -10.00 -12.47
C MET A 1 20.54 -10.09 -11.93
N ARG A 2 20.32 -10.78 -10.81
CA ARG A 2 19.01 -10.87 -10.16
C ARG A 2 18.56 -9.46 -9.72
N LYS A 3 17.24 -9.23 -9.67
CA LYS A 3 16.68 -7.99 -9.14
C LYS A 3 16.96 -7.89 -7.65
N LYS A 4 17.14 -6.66 -7.15
CA LYS A 4 17.38 -6.40 -5.73
C LYS A 4 16.21 -5.65 -5.12
N ILE A 5 15.65 -6.18 -4.04
CA ILE A 5 14.50 -5.65 -3.36
C ILE A 5 14.89 -5.29 -1.93
N ALA A 6 14.78 -4.02 -1.59
CA ALA A 6 15.03 -3.54 -0.23
C ALA A 6 13.71 -3.39 0.53
N LEU A 7 13.64 -3.98 1.71
CA LEU A 7 12.50 -3.92 2.64
C LEU A 7 12.93 -3.11 3.86
N ILE A 8 12.39 -1.91 4.04
CA ILE A 8 12.74 -1.01 5.12
C ILE A 8 11.69 -1.13 6.23
N GLY A 9 12.07 -1.81 7.31
CA GLY A 9 11.24 -2.28 8.41
C GLY A 9 11.17 -3.80 8.43
N ALA A 10 11.75 -4.45 9.47
CA ALA A 10 11.78 -5.90 9.63
C ALA A 10 10.70 -6.43 10.60
N GLY A 11 9.61 -5.68 10.78
CA GLY A 11 8.45 -6.14 11.55
C GLY A 11 7.72 -7.30 10.88
N ASN A 12 6.43 -7.51 11.24
CA ASN A 12 5.62 -8.59 10.69
C ASN A 12 5.42 -8.44 9.17
N ILE A 13 5.09 -7.23 8.69
CA ILE A 13 4.94 -6.97 7.25
C ILE A 13 6.26 -7.22 6.53
N GLY A 14 7.39 -6.70 7.05
CA GLY A 14 8.70 -6.86 6.40
C GLY A 14 9.14 -8.31 6.27
N GLY A 15 8.94 -9.13 7.31
CA GLY A 15 9.21 -10.57 7.23
C GLY A 15 8.33 -11.30 6.22
N THR A 16 7.02 -10.99 6.21
CA THR A 16 6.07 -11.57 5.24
C THR A 16 6.41 -11.13 3.80
N LEU A 17 6.81 -9.87 3.60
CA LEU A 17 7.28 -9.39 2.28
C LEU A 17 8.50 -10.17 1.82
N ALA A 18 9.49 -10.37 2.70
CA ALA A 18 10.72 -11.11 2.38
C ALA A 18 10.40 -12.53 1.94
N GLN A 19 9.53 -13.24 2.66
CA GLN A 19 9.06 -14.57 2.28
C GLN A 19 8.35 -14.58 0.92
N LEU A 20 7.43 -13.65 0.68
CA LEU A 20 6.69 -13.60 -0.59
C LEU A 20 7.59 -13.25 -1.78
N VAL A 21 8.57 -12.36 -1.61
CA VAL A 21 9.58 -12.07 -2.64
C VAL A 21 10.31 -13.34 -3.06
N SER A 22 10.68 -14.14 -2.08
CA SER A 22 11.46 -15.37 -2.29
C SER A 22 10.64 -16.47 -2.94
N LEU A 23 9.46 -16.77 -2.42
CA LEU A 23 8.56 -17.78 -2.97
C LEU A 23 8.12 -17.48 -4.42
N LYS A 24 8.07 -16.19 -4.78
CA LYS A 24 7.79 -15.74 -6.15
C LYS A 24 9.05 -15.52 -7.00
N GLU A 25 10.22 -15.77 -6.44
CA GLU A 25 11.54 -15.58 -7.07
C GLU A 25 11.72 -14.20 -7.74
N LEU A 26 11.19 -13.14 -7.12
CA LEU A 26 11.22 -11.79 -7.69
C LEU A 26 12.62 -11.16 -7.64
N GLY A 27 13.51 -11.65 -6.76
CA GLY A 27 14.87 -11.14 -6.63
C GLY A 27 15.49 -11.41 -5.26
N ASP A 28 16.67 -10.84 -5.04
CA ASP A 28 17.40 -10.91 -3.77
C ASP A 28 16.87 -9.86 -2.79
N VAL A 29 16.86 -10.20 -1.50
CA VAL A 29 16.24 -9.42 -0.45
C VAL A 29 17.27 -8.75 0.45
N VAL A 30 17.16 -7.44 0.63
CA VAL A 30 17.82 -6.72 1.72
C VAL A 30 16.76 -6.32 2.74
N LEU A 31 16.75 -6.98 3.90
CA LEU A 31 15.84 -6.66 5.00
C LEU A 31 16.56 -5.72 5.97
N LEU A 32 16.07 -4.49 6.11
CA LEU A 32 16.68 -3.44 6.91
C LEU A 32 15.78 -3.04 8.08
N ASP A 33 16.38 -2.95 9.29
CA ASP A 33 15.74 -2.37 10.45
C ASP A 33 16.77 -1.63 11.30
N ILE A 34 16.29 -0.73 12.18
CA ILE A 34 17.14 -0.04 13.17
C ILE A 34 17.62 -0.98 14.28
N PHE A 35 16.88 -2.05 14.56
CA PHE A 35 17.26 -3.10 15.52
C PHE A 35 18.06 -4.20 14.79
N GLU A 36 19.36 -4.26 15.01
CA GLU A 36 20.30 -5.08 14.24
C GLU A 36 19.97 -6.58 14.24
N GLY A 37 19.52 -7.13 15.34
CA GLY A 37 19.23 -8.57 15.48
C GLY A 37 18.03 -9.02 14.64
N MET A 38 16.96 -8.23 14.62
CA MET A 38 15.70 -8.59 13.98
C MET A 38 15.83 -8.91 12.47
N PRO A 39 16.42 -8.02 11.63
CA PRO A 39 16.57 -8.32 10.23
C PRO A 39 17.53 -9.46 9.94
N LYS A 40 18.60 -9.60 10.75
CA LYS A 40 19.56 -10.69 10.62
C LYS A 40 18.92 -12.05 10.93
N GLY A 41 18.19 -12.15 12.06
CA GLY A 41 17.50 -13.37 12.44
C GLY A 41 16.48 -13.82 11.41
N LYS A 42 15.59 -12.91 10.99
CA LYS A 42 14.59 -13.23 9.95
C LYS A 42 15.21 -13.59 8.60
N SER A 43 16.27 -12.92 8.21
CA SER A 43 16.98 -13.24 6.96
C SER A 43 17.63 -14.63 7.02
N LEU A 44 18.20 -15.02 8.17
CA LEU A 44 18.79 -16.33 8.35
C LEU A 44 17.72 -17.43 8.34
N ASP A 45 16.61 -17.23 9.05
CA ASP A 45 15.48 -18.18 9.10
C ASP A 45 14.88 -18.39 7.71
N LEU A 46 14.63 -17.32 6.96
CA LEU A 46 14.15 -17.40 5.57
C LEU A 46 15.17 -18.07 4.64
N ALA A 47 16.47 -17.79 4.78
CA ALA A 47 17.50 -18.46 4.00
C ALA A 47 17.53 -19.97 4.27
N GLN A 48 17.33 -20.40 5.51
CA GLN A 48 17.25 -21.82 5.86
C GLN A 48 16.04 -22.52 5.23
N SER A 49 14.89 -21.81 5.08
CA SER A 49 13.71 -22.37 4.45
C SER A 49 13.88 -22.63 2.93
N SER A 50 14.88 -22.00 2.29
CA SER A 50 15.11 -22.14 0.84
C SER A 50 15.34 -23.59 0.40
N SER A 51 15.99 -24.40 1.23
CA SER A 51 16.25 -25.82 0.93
C SER A 51 14.98 -26.69 0.92
N ILE A 52 13.90 -26.21 1.55
CA ILE A 52 12.61 -26.90 1.63
C ILE A 52 11.66 -26.35 0.56
N GLU A 53 11.58 -25.04 0.42
CA GLU A 53 10.68 -24.34 -0.49
C GLU A 53 11.19 -24.28 -1.94
N GLY A 54 12.50 -24.51 -2.17
CA GLY A 54 13.12 -24.57 -3.50
C GLY A 54 13.38 -23.24 -4.17
N PHE A 55 13.35 -22.11 -3.47
CA PHE A 55 13.72 -20.82 -4.05
C PHE A 55 15.23 -20.51 -3.91
N HIS A 56 15.75 -19.59 -4.73
CA HIS A 56 17.18 -19.25 -4.81
C HIS A 56 17.50 -17.81 -4.46
N ALA A 57 16.63 -17.11 -3.72
CA ALA A 57 16.83 -15.74 -3.31
C ALA A 57 17.93 -15.64 -2.24
N ASP A 58 18.88 -14.69 -2.42
CA ASP A 58 19.81 -14.29 -1.37
C ASP A 58 19.18 -13.32 -0.40
N PHE A 59 19.53 -13.46 0.90
CA PHE A 59 19.04 -12.60 1.96
C PHE A 59 20.17 -11.86 2.66
N LYS A 60 19.98 -10.57 2.86
CA LYS A 60 20.85 -9.77 3.71
C LYS A 60 20.05 -9.02 4.76
N GLY A 61 20.15 -9.44 6.02
CA GLY A 61 19.64 -8.68 7.18
C GLY A 61 20.65 -7.62 7.63
N THR A 62 20.22 -6.36 7.78
CA THR A 62 21.15 -5.25 8.08
C THR A 62 20.48 -4.10 8.83
N SER A 63 21.28 -3.30 9.54
CA SER A 63 20.91 -1.97 10.06
C SER A 63 21.54 -0.82 9.25
N SER A 64 22.32 -1.14 8.22
CA SER A 64 23.02 -0.15 7.40
C SER A 64 22.28 0.17 6.10
N PHE A 65 21.89 1.44 5.93
CA PHE A 65 21.32 1.91 4.67
C PHE A 65 22.27 1.82 3.45
N ARG A 66 23.57 1.59 3.65
CA ARG A 66 24.49 1.37 2.53
C ARG A 66 24.13 0.10 1.76
N ASP A 67 23.60 -0.89 2.46
CA ASP A 67 23.30 -2.20 1.90
C ASP A 67 22.11 -2.18 0.91
N ILE A 68 21.20 -1.20 1.01
CA ILE A 68 20.12 -1.05 0.03
C ILE A 68 20.58 -0.41 -1.30
N LYS A 69 21.86 -0.01 -1.43
CA LYS A 69 22.35 0.67 -2.63
C LYS A 69 21.99 -0.09 -3.91
N ASN A 70 21.51 0.65 -4.90
CA ASN A 70 21.11 0.16 -6.22
C ASN A 70 19.97 -0.89 -6.21
N SER A 71 19.09 -0.88 -5.20
CA SER A 71 17.87 -1.70 -5.24
C SER A 71 16.95 -1.25 -6.38
N ASP A 72 16.35 -2.22 -7.09
CA ASP A 72 15.35 -1.97 -8.14
C ASP A 72 14.02 -1.54 -7.54
N VAL A 73 13.63 -2.17 -6.42
CA VAL A 73 12.40 -1.85 -5.66
C VAL A 73 12.75 -1.60 -4.20
N VAL A 74 12.11 -0.61 -3.60
CA VAL A 74 12.18 -0.36 -2.15
C VAL A 74 10.77 -0.35 -1.58
N ILE A 75 10.49 -1.21 -0.60
CA ILE A 75 9.21 -1.22 0.10
C ILE A 75 9.41 -0.70 1.52
N VAL A 76 8.68 0.35 1.90
CA VAL A 76 8.83 1.04 3.18
C VAL A 76 7.67 0.70 4.10
N THR A 77 7.99 -0.02 5.17
CA THR A 77 7.05 -0.37 6.26
C THR A 77 7.48 0.25 7.60
N ALA A 78 8.63 0.92 7.61
CA ALA A 78 9.19 1.55 8.81
C ALA A 78 8.24 2.62 9.35
N GLY A 79 7.96 2.57 10.65
CA GLY A 79 7.09 3.51 11.35
C GLY A 79 6.56 2.92 12.65
N PHE A 80 5.98 3.76 13.47
CA PHE A 80 5.27 3.32 14.67
C PHE A 80 3.86 2.86 14.33
N PRO A 81 3.41 1.70 14.83
CA PRO A 81 2.01 1.34 14.82
C PRO A 81 1.23 2.25 15.78
N ARG A 82 -0.06 2.46 15.51
CA ARG A 82 -0.93 3.18 16.44
C ARG A 82 -1.06 2.36 17.74
N LYS A 83 -0.76 3.00 18.87
CA LYS A 83 -0.93 2.40 20.20
C LYS A 83 -2.17 2.98 20.89
N PRO A 84 -2.79 2.26 21.84
CA PRO A 84 -3.81 2.82 22.71
C PRO A 84 -3.32 4.12 23.38
N GLY A 85 -4.17 5.14 23.45
CA GLY A 85 -3.84 6.46 23.99
C GLY A 85 -3.04 7.40 23.09
N MET A 86 -2.58 6.93 21.91
CA MET A 86 -1.87 7.78 20.93
C MET A 86 -2.88 8.55 20.08
N SER A 87 -2.76 9.88 20.04
CA SER A 87 -3.55 10.71 19.16
C SER A 87 -3.18 10.47 17.68
N ARG A 88 -4.04 10.89 16.76
CA ARG A 88 -3.76 10.84 15.32
C ARG A 88 -2.58 11.75 14.96
N ASP A 89 -2.50 12.91 15.59
CA ASP A 89 -1.47 13.92 15.32
C ASP A 89 -0.09 13.43 15.77
N ASP A 90 0.01 12.78 16.95
CA ASP A 90 1.25 12.17 17.43
C ASP A 90 1.78 11.11 16.46
N LEU A 91 0.87 10.30 15.91
CA LEU A 91 1.26 9.27 14.93
C LEU A 91 1.77 9.91 13.64
N VAL A 92 1.07 10.95 13.13
CA VAL A 92 1.49 11.70 11.95
C VAL A 92 2.87 12.31 12.17
N GLU A 93 3.11 12.95 13.32
CA GLU A 93 4.39 13.60 13.62
C GLU A 93 5.53 12.59 13.63
N LYS A 94 5.43 11.54 14.47
CA LYS A 94 6.47 10.52 14.61
C LYS A 94 6.80 9.85 13.27
N ASN A 95 5.77 9.43 12.54
CA ASN A 95 5.98 8.73 11.27
C ASN A 95 6.49 9.67 10.18
N SER A 96 6.08 10.94 10.15
CA SER A 96 6.62 11.92 9.18
C SER A 96 8.14 12.08 9.32
N ILE A 97 8.66 12.12 10.54
CA ILE A 97 10.11 12.24 10.81
C ILE A 97 10.85 10.99 10.33
N ILE A 98 10.33 9.81 10.65
CA ILE A 98 10.93 8.54 10.21
C ILE A 98 10.97 8.46 8.69
N ILE A 99 9.84 8.72 8.05
CA ILE A 99 9.69 8.63 6.59
C ILE A 99 10.54 9.69 5.87
N GLN A 100 10.67 10.90 6.43
CA GLN A 100 11.58 11.91 5.89
C GLN A 100 13.03 11.41 5.91
N ASN A 101 13.47 10.81 7.01
CA ASN A 101 14.82 10.26 7.13
C ASN A 101 15.06 9.09 6.18
N VAL A 102 14.08 8.18 6.07
CA VAL A 102 14.11 7.08 5.09
C VAL A 102 14.21 7.62 3.66
N GLY A 103 13.40 8.63 3.31
CA GLY A 103 13.42 9.25 1.99
C GLY A 103 14.78 9.86 1.64
N LYS A 104 15.43 10.56 2.58
CA LYS A 104 16.80 11.08 2.39
C LYS A 104 17.83 9.97 2.12
N LYS A 105 17.67 8.80 2.76
CA LYS A 105 18.53 7.63 2.52
C LYS A 105 18.25 6.97 1.17
N ILE A 106 16.98 6.87 0.77
CA ILE A 106 16.59 6.39 -0.58
C ILE A 106 17.18 7.31 -1.66
N LYS A 107 17.08 8.64 -1.49
CA LYS A 107 17.72 9.61 -2.40
C LYS A 107 19.20 9.32 -2.60
N LYS A 108 19.91 9.01 -1.51
CA LYS A 108 21.36 8.76 -1.54
C LYS A 108 21.73 7.42 -2.17
N TYR A 109 20.98 6.36 -1.86
CA TYR A 109 21.39 4.99 -2.16
C TYR A 109 20.58 4.33 -3.29
N CYS A 110 19.33 4.76 -3.52
CA CYS A 110 18.40 4.16 -4.49
C CYS A 110 17.65 5.21 -5.33
N PRO A 111 18.34 6.18 -5.98
CA PRO A 111 17.68 7.31 -6.65
C PRO A 111 16.86 6.93 -7.89
N LYS A 112 16.93 5.68 -8.33
CA LYS A 112 16.21 5.14 -9.50
C LYS A 112 15.20 4.06 -9.14
N ALA A 113 15.09 3.68 -7.87
CA ALA A 113 14.20 2.60 -7.43
C ALA A 113 12.73 2.95 -7.62
N PHE A 114 11.92 1.94 -7.87
CA PHE A 114 10.47 2.02 -7.67
C PHE A 114 10.18 1.87 -6.18
N VAL A 115 9.48 2.83 -5.59
CA VAL A 115 9.28 2.90 -4.12
C VAL A 115 7.80 2.74 -3.77
N ILE A 116 7.52 1.77 -2.90
CA ILE A 116 6.18 1.49 -2.40
C ILE A 116 6.14 1.83 -0.91
N CYS A 117 5.28 2.77 -0.52
CA CYS A 117 5.01 3.14 0.87
C CYS A 117 3.85 2.31 1.43
N ILE A 118 4.03 1.75 2.65
CA ILE A 118 2.97 1.05 3.40
C ILE A 118 2.68 1.77 4.73
N THR A 119 3.62 2.58 5.21
CA THR A 119 3.52 3.25 6.52
C THR A 119 2.31 4.17 6.61
N ASN A 120 1.57 4.05 7.73
CA ASN A 120 0.39 4.87 8.00
C ASN A 120 0.70 6.16 8.81
N PRO A 121 -0.11 7.24 8.63
CA PRO A 121 -1.22 7.36 7.67
C PRO A 121 -0.73 7.48 6.23
N LEU A 122 -1.13 6.52 5.41
CA LEU A 122 -0.49 6.22 4.13
C LEU A 122 -0.39 7.43 3.20
N ASP A 123 -1.51 8.13 2.94
CA ASP A 123 -1.58 9.19 1.94
C ASP A 123 -0.65 10.37 2.29
N ALA A 124 -0.48 10.67 3.59
CA ALA A 124 0.49 11.66 4.06
C ALA A 124 1.93 11.13 3.98
N MET A 125 2.16 9.88 4.38
CA MET A 125 3.51 9.29 4.42
C MET A 125 4.10 9.11 3.02
N VAL A 126 3.33 8.68 2.03
CA VAL A 126 3.83 8.59 0.64
C VAL A 126 4.21 9.97 0.08
N SER A 127 3.48 11.01 0.44
CA SER A 127 3.81 12.39 0.07
C SER A 127 5.14 12.85 0.70
N VAL A 128 5.35 12.57 2.00
CA VAL A 128 6.61 12.86 2.69
C VAL A 128 7.77 12.09 2.08
N LEU A 129 7.56 10.80 1.80
CA LEU A 129 8.56 9.92 1.22
C LEU A 129 9.01 10.40 -0.16
N GLN A 130 8.07 10.73 -1.05
CA GLN A 130 8.36 11.23 -2.37
C GLN A 130 9.13 12.55 -2.33
N LYS A 131 8.68 13.52 -1.52
CA LYS A 131 9.34 14.83 -1.38
C LYS A 131 10.76 14.69 -0.83
N SER A 132 10.96 13.85 0.19
CA SER A 132 12.28 13.71 0.83
C SER A 132 13.25 12.86 0.02
N SER A 133 12.75 11.92 -0.78
CA SER A 133 13.58 11.12 -1.69
C SER A 133 13.90 11.84 -3.00
N GLY A 134 13.11 12.83 -3.40
CA GLY A 134 13.27 13.53 -4.69
C GLY A 134 12.99 12.63 -5.90
N LEU A 135 12.36 11.48 -5.71
CA LEU A 135 11.96 10.60 -6.81
C LEU A 135 10.90 11.26 -7.69
N LYS A 136 10.85 10.86 -8.94
CA LYS A 136 9.71 11.22 -9.81
C LYS A 136 8.42 10.67 -9.21
N THR A 137 7.31 11.37 -9.34
CA THR A 137 6.02 10.99 -8.74
C THR A 137 5.50 9.64 -9.21
N ASN A 138 5.80 9.25 -10.45
CA ASN A 138 5.46 7.94 -10.99
C ASN A 138 6.33 6.78 -10.45
N MET A 139 7.46 7.08 -9.79
CA MET A 139 8.35 6.09 -9.17
C MET A 139 8.16 5.96 -7.66
N CYS A 140 7.21 6.70 -7.06
CA CYS A 140 6.87 6.61 -5.65
C CYS A 140 5.35 6.50 -5.51
N ILE A 141 4.87 5.44 -4.86
CA ILE A 141 3.45 5.09 -4.80
C ILE A 141 3.09 4.55 -3.41
N GLY A 142 1.82 4.69 -3.01
CA GLY A 142 1.30 4.14 -1.76
C GLY A 142 0.46 2.87 -1.97
N MET A 143 0.67 1.85 -1.14
CA MET A 143 -0.16 0.65 -1.08
C MET A 143 -1.44 0.98 -0.30
N ALA A 144 -2.56 1.13 -0.99
CA ALA A 144 -3.85 1.57 -0.46
C ALA A 144 -4.99 0.71 -1.01
N GLY A 145 -5.61 1.15 -2.09
CA GLY A 145 -6.79 0.53 -2.67
C GLY A 145 -6.61 -0.93 -3.10
N VAL A 146 -5.38 -1.40 -3.37
CA VAL A 146 -5.11 -2.82 -3.63
C VAL A 146 -5.55 -3.67 -2.43
N LEU A 147 -5.16 -3.28 -1.21
CA LEU A 147 -5.56 -3.95 0.01
C LEU A 147 -7.06 -3.79 0.29
N ASP A 148 -7.58 -2.56 0.12
CA ASP A 148 -8.99 -2.27 0.42
C ASP A 148 -9.91 -3.00 -0.55
N SER A 149 -9.52 -3.07 -1.83
CA SER A 149 -10.23 -3.87 -2.84
C SER A 149 -10.12 -5.38 -2.59
N ALA A 150 -9.00 -5.86 -2.05
CA ALA A 150 -8.86 -7.28 -1.68
C ALA A 150 -9.84 -7.67 -0.55
N ARG A 151 -10.03 -6.79 0.44
CA ARG A 151 -11.06 -6.97 1.49
C ARG A 151 -12.45 -7.03 0.89
N LEU A 152 -12.77 -6.06 0.03
CA LEU A 152 -14.06 -5.99 -0.65
C LEU A 152 -14.33 -7.25 -1.49
N LYS A 153 -13.34 -7.70 -2.28
CA LYS A 153 -13.42 -8.94 -3.06
C LYS A 153 -13.74 -10.14 -2.19
N TYR A 154 -13.05 -10.26 -1.06
CA TYR A 154 -13.28 -11.36 -0.12
C TYR A 154 -14.71 -11.36 0.41
N PHE A 155 -15.23 -10.22 0.86
CA PHE A 155 -16.59 -10.15 1.39
C PHE A 155 -17.65 -10.38 0.31
N LEU A 156 -17.44 -9.86 -0.91
CA LEU A 156 -18.33 -10.12 -2.04
C LEU A 156 -18.32 -11.62 -2.44
N SER A 157 -17.15 -12.27 -2.44
CA SER A 157 -17.09 -13.71 -2.75
C SER A 157 -17.88 -14.57 -1.75
N LYS A 158 -17.91 -14.15 -0.48
CA LYS A 158 -18.73 -14.82 0.55
C LYS A 158 -20.22 -14.55 0.40
N GLU A 159 -20.60 -13.30 0.07
CA GLU A 159 -22.01 -12.93 -0.14
C GLU A 159 -22.62 -13.68 -1.34
N PHE A 160 -21.87 -13.79 -2.43
CA PHE A 160 -22.34 -14.43 -3.66
C PHE A 160 -22.05 -15.93 -3.69
N ASN A 161 -21.30 -16.47 -2.72
CA ASN A 161 -20.85 -17.87 -2.69
C ASN A 161 -20.16 -18.31 -3.99
N VAL A 162 -19.21 -17.50 -4.46
CA VAL A 162 -18.43 -17.73 -5.69
C VAL A 162 -16.92 -17.69 -5.39
N SER A 163 -16.12 -18.19 -6.33
CA SER A 163 -14.66 -18.04 -6.27
C SER A 163 -14.25 -16.57 -6.19
N ILE A 164 -13.25 -16.28 -5.35
CA ILE A 164 -12.68 -14.94 -5.26
C ILE A 164 -12.04 -14.50 -6.59
N ASN A 165 -11.65 -15.44 -7.44
CA ASN A 165 -11.08 -15.15 -8.76
C ASN A 165 -12.11 -14.57 -9.72
N ASP A 166 -13.40 -14.81 -9.49
CA ASP A 166 -14.49 -14.26 -10.29
C ASP A 166 -14.91 -12.85 -9.87
N ILE A 167 -14.33 -12.32 -8.77
CA ILE A 167 -14.65 -10.99 -8.26
C ILE A 167 -13.66 -9.95 -8.79
N SER A 168 -14.18 -8.93 -9.45
CA SER A 168 -13.47 -7.67 -9.70
C SER A 168 -14.03 -6.56 -8.82
N ALA A 169 -13.16 -5.75 -8.20
CA ALA A 169 -13.61 -4.65 -7.35
C ALA A 169 -12.60 -3.51 -7.30
N PHE A 170 -13.09 -2.28 -7.15
CA PHE A 170 -12.29 -1.08 -6.96
C PHE A 170 -12.72 -0.31 -5.72
N VAL A 171 -11.72 0.08 -4.92
CA VAL A 171 -11.88 1.03 -3.82
C VAL A 171 -10.97 2.22 -4.10
N LEU A 172 -11.54 3.42 -4.11
CA LEU A 172 -10.85 4.69 -4.36
C LEU A 172 -10.74 5.53 -3.08
N GLY A 173 -10.10 6.70 -3.21
CA GLY A 173 -9.97 7.69 -2.14
C GLY A 173 -8.80 7.43 -1.22
N GLY A 174 -8.77 8.08 -0.06
CA GLY A 174 -7.75 7.90 0.97
C GLY A 174 -7.86 6.55 1.66
N HIS A 175 -6.72 6.01 2.08
CA HIS A 175 -6.66 4.73 2.80
C HIS A 175 -7.13 4.89 4.25
N GLY A 176 -8.35 4.45 4.55
CA GLY A 176 -8.99 4.54 5.88
C GLY A 176 -10.52 4.67 5.79
N ASP A 177 -11.14 5.22 6.82
CA ASP A 177 -12.59 5.24 7.00
C ASP A 177 -13.34 5.97 5.87
N THR A 178 -12.66 6.86 5.14
CA THR A 178 -13.23 7.64 4.04
C THR A 178 -13.03 6.99 2.67
N MET A 179 -12.55 5.75 2.60
CA MET A 179 -12.42 5.03 1.33
C MET A 179 -13.76 4.89 0.60
N VAL A 180 -13.72 4.81 -0.71
CA VAL A 180 -14.89 4.81 -1.59
C VAL A 180 -14.98 3.51 -2.39
N PRO A 181 -15.67 2.47 -1.88
CA PRO A 181 -15.93 1.25 -2.63
C PRO A 181 -16.89 1.50 -3.80
N LEU A 182 -16.48 1.18 -5.02
CA LEU A 182 -17.25 1.45 -6.24
C LEU A 182 -18.04 0.21 -6.67
N MET A 183 -19.30 0.08 -6.21
CA MET A 183 -20.15 -1.08 -6.53
C MET A 183 -20.51 -1.18 -8.00
N ARG A 184 -20.64 -0.06 -8.73
CA ARG A 184 -20.91 -0.05 -10.18
C ARG A 184 -19.75 -0.61 -10.99
N TYR A 185 -18.55 -0.56 -10.46
CA TYR A 185 -17.32 -1.10 -11.05
C TYR A 185 -16.86 -2.38 -10.36
N SER A 186 -17.67 -2.92 -9.43
CA SER A 186 -17.45 -4.22 -8.81
C SER A 186 -18.34 -5.26 -9.48
N THR A 187 -17.75 -6.39 -9.88
CA THR A 187 -18.43 -7.40 -10.71
C THR A 187 -18.16 -8.82 -10.20
N VAL A 188 -19.08 -9.71 -10.51
CA VAL A 188 -18.89 -11.17 -10.47
C VAL A 188 -18.83 -11.66 -11.90
N SER A 189 -17.69 -12.14 -12.37
CA SER A 189 -17.47 -12.59 -13.76
C SER A 189 -18.02 -11.61 -14.81
N GLY A 190 -17.80 -10.29 -14.58
CA GLY A 190 -18.27 -9.25 -15.47
C GLY A 190 -19.69 -8.74 -15.20
N ILE A 191 -20.51 -9.40 -14.39
CA ILE A 191 -21.85 -8.93 -14.03
C ILE A 191 -21.73 -7.89 -12.92
N PRO A 192 -22.14 -6.63 -13.12
CA PRO A 192 -22.02 -5.58 -12.11
C PRO A 192 -22.87 -5.87 -10.85
N VAL A 193 -22.37 -5.53 -9.66
CA VAL A 193 -23.11 -5.71 -8.40
C VAL A 193 -24.52 -5.09 -8.43
N PRO A 194 -24.77 -3.90 -9.02
CA PRO A 194 -26.13 -3.38 -9.15
C PRO A 194 -27.10 -4.29 -9.93
N GLU A 195 -26.62 -5.00 -10.96
CA GLU A 195 -27.44 -5.97 -11.70
C GLU A 195 -27.74 -7.21 -10.86
N LEU A 196 -26.75 -7.70 -10.10
CA LEU A 196 -26.94 -8.83 -9.16
C LEU A 196 -28.00 -8.53 -8.09
N ILE A 197 -28.10 -7.25 -7.65
CA ILE A 197 -29.18 -6.79 -6.76
C ILE A 197 -30.53 -6.87 -7.48
N LYS A 198 -30.64 -6.39 -8.75
CA LYS A 198 -31.88 -6.47 -9.54
C LYS A 198 -32.30 -7.92 -9.79
N MET A 199 -31.33 -8.81 -10.00
CA MET A 199 -31.56 -10.25 -10.16
C MET A 199 -31.92 -10.95 -8.82
N LYS A 200 -31.99 -10.22 -7.70
CA LYS A 200 -32.28 -10.73 -6.35
C LYS A 200 -31.27 -11.76 -5.82
N TRP A 201 -30.06 -11.77 -6.38
CA TRP A 201 -28.97 -12.63 -5.88
C TRP A 201 -28.40 -12.12 -4.54
N THR A 202 -28.49 -10.82 -4.31
CA THR A 202 -28.25 -10.17 -3.01
C THR A 202 -29.22 -8.99 -2.82
N THR A 203 -29.12 -8.32 -1.68
CA THR A 203 -29.91 -7.12 -1.38
C THR A 203 -29.02 -5.90 -1.20
N LYS A 204 -29.56 -4.71 -1.46
CA LYS A 204 -28.86 -3.44 -1.17
C LYS A 204 -28.37 -3.38 0.27
N LYS A 205 -29.19 -3.84 1.24
CA LYS A 205 -28.86 -3.87 2.67
C LYS A 205 -27.61 -4.71 2.97
N ASN A 206 -27.46 -5.87 2.31
CA ASN A 206 -26.28 -6.72 2.48
C ASN A 206 -25.03 -6.06 1.87
N ILE A 207 -25.15 -5.46 0.70
CA ILE A 207 -24.06 -4.72 0.07
C ILE A 207 -23.62 -3.54 0.92
N ASP A 208 -24.55 -2.77 1.50
CA ASP A 208 -24.24 -1.65 2.40
C ASP A 208 -23.46 -2.13 3.66
N LYS A 209 -23.81 -3.30 4.22
CA LYS A 209 -23.05 -3.92 5.30
C LYS A 209 -21.64 -4.32 4.88
N ILE A 210 -21.47 -4.85 3.66
CA ILE A 210 -20.17 -5.22 3.10
C ILE A 210 -19.29 -3.99 2.90
N ILE A 211 -19.86 -2.91 2.37
CA ILE A 211 -19.17 -1.62 2.22
C ILE A 211 -18.64 -1.15 3.58
N GLN A 212 -19.50 -1.14 4.61
CA GLN A 212 -19.11 -0.70 5.95
C GLN A 212 -18.03 -1.61 6.54
N ARG A 213 -18.20 -2.95 6.46
CA ARG A 213 -17.19 -3.89 6.94
C ARG A 213 -15.86 -3.77 6.20
N THR A 214 -15.88 -3.38 4.92
CA THR A 214 -14.64 -3.11 4.16
C THR A 214 -13.90 -1.89 4.74
N ARG A 215 -14.65 -0.82 5.08
CA ARG A 215 -14.10 0.37 5.74
C ARG A 215 -13.50 0.04 7.12
N ASP A 216 -14.17 -0.81 7.87
CA ASP A 216 -13.78 -1.20 9.24
C ASP A 216 -12.76 -2.36 9.26
N GLY A 217 -12.44 -2.98 8.12
CA GLY A 217 -11.67 -4.22 8.05
C GLY A 217 -10.27 -4.15 8.69
N GLY A 218 -9.64 -2.99 8.73
CA GLY A 218 -8.40 -2.79 9.47
C GLY A 218 -8.60 -2.82 10.98
N ALA A 219 -9.64 -2.15 11.47
CA ALA A 219 -9.98 -2.10 12.88
C ALA A 219 -10.47 -3.46 13.40
N GLU A 220 -11.24 -4.20 12.60
CA GLU A 220 -11.69 -5.56 12.91
C GLU A 220 -10.50 -6.49 13.20
N ILE A 221 -9.46 -6.46 12.33
CA ILE A 221 -8.26 -7.29 12.53
C ILE A 221 -7.46 -6.85 13.76
N VAL A 222 -7.31 -5.54 13.99
CA VAL A 222 -6.62 -5.03 15.19
C VAL A 222 -7.32 -5.50 16.46
N LYS A 223 -8.65 -5.50 16.47
CA LYS A 223 -9.44 -5.99 17.63
C LYS A 223 -9.22 -7.48 17.88
N LEU A 224 -9.06 -8.28 16.84
CA LEU A 224 -8.88 -9.73 16.96
C LEU A 224 -7.44 -10.15 17.27
N MET A 225 -6.45 -9.46 16.69
CA MET A 225 -5.03 -9.86 16.77
C MET A 225 -4.20 -9.01 17.73
N ASN A 226 -4.74 -7.92 18.27
CA ASN A 226 -4.01 -6.88 19.03
C ASN A 226 -2.83 -6.25 18.25
N THR A 227 -2.79 -6.45 16.93
CA THR A 227 -1.81 -5.89 16.01
C THR A 227 -2.45 -5.61 14.64
N SER A 228 -1.80 -4.76 13.85
CA SER A 228 -2.26 -4.49 12.48
C SER A 228 -2.13 -5.72 11.60
N ALA A 229 -3.00 -5.82 10.58
CA ALA A 229 -2.86 -6.82 9.52
C ALA A 229 -1.47 -6.75 8.88
N TYR A 230 -0.90 -7.89 8.49
CA TYR A 230 0.40 -7.94 7.82
C TYR A 230 0.46 -8.90 6.62
N TYR A 231 -0.33 -9.95 6.57
CA TYR A 231 -0.37 -10.86 5.41
C TYR A 231 -0.93 -10.18 4.16
N ALA A 232 -2.16 -9.68 4.22
CA ALA A 232 -2.80 -9.03 3.07
C ALA A 232 -2.11 -7.73 2.63
N PRO A 233 -1.62 -6.86 3.53
CA PRO A 233 -0.77 -5.72 3.16
C PRO A 233 0.50 -6.13 2.43
N ALA A 234 1.20 -7.16 2.89
CA ALA A 234 2.39 -7.67 2.23
C ALA A 234 2.07 -8.20 0.83
N SER A 235 1.05 -9.06 0.69
CA SER A 235 0.61 -9.59 -0.62
C SER A 235 0.22 -8.46 -1.59
N SER A 236 -0.44 -7.41 -1.08
CA SER A 236 -0.83 -6.24 -1.89
C SER A 236 0.39 -5.48 -2.43
N ALA A 237 1.39 -5.24 -1.58
CA ALA A 237 2.61 -4.56 -2.01
C ALA A 237 3.45 -5.43 -2.96
N ILE A 238 3.49 -6.75 -2.75
CA ILE A 238 4.16 -7.67 -3.67
C ILE A 238 3.47 -7.67 -5.04
N GLN A 239 2.15 -7.62 -5.13
CA GLN A 239 1.45 -7.51 -6.41
C GLN A 239 1.86 -6.24 -7.18
N MET A 240 2.07 -5.12 -6.47
CA MET A 240 2.55 -3.88 -7.08
C MET A 240 4.02 -4.00 -7.53
N ALA A 241 4.89 -4.57 -6.69
CA ALA A 241 6.31 -4.79 -7.00
C ALA A 241 6.49 -5.75 -8.17
N GLU A 242 5.74 -6.85 -8.20
CA GLU A 242 5.74 -7.85 -9.28
C GLU A 242 5.31 -7.22 -10.61
N SER A 243 4.27 -6.38 -10.59
CA SER A 243 3.82 -5.66 -11.79
C SER A 243 4.89 -4.74 -12.37
N PHE A 244 5.67 -4.07 -11.51
CA PHE A 244 6.81 -3.25 -11.93
C PHE A 244 7.98 -4.10 -12.45
N LEU A 245 8.40 -5.10 -11.67
CA LEU A 245 9.60 -5.91 -11.97
C LEU A 245 9.45 -6.73 -13.25
N LEU A 246 8.24 -7.26 -13.50
CA LEU A 246 7.91 -8.12 -14.64
C LEU A 246 7.20 -7.37 -15.78
N ASP A 247 7.06 -6.05 -15.69
CA ASP A 247 6.36 -5.21 -16.67
C ASP A 247 4.93 -5.68 -17.01
N GLN A 248 4.18 -6.18 -16.01
CA GLN A 248 2.89 -6.84 -16.22
C GLN A 248 1.75 -5.88 -16.63
N LYS A 249 1.93 -4.56 -16.52
CA LYS A 249 0.91 -3.56 -16.83
C LYS A 249 -0.42 -3.76 -16.08
N ARG A 250 -0.34 -4.22 -14.82
CA ARG A 250 -1.54 -4.43 -13.99
C ARG A 250 -2.24 -3.12 -13.72
N LEU A 251 -3.56 -3.13 -13.85
CA LEU A 251 -4.44 -2.05 -13.41
C LEU A 251 -4.78 -2.28 -11.93
N LEU A 252 -4.20 -1.47 -11.05
CA LEU A 252 -4.31 -1.60 -9.60
C LEU A 252 -4.75 -0.27 -8.96
N PRO A 253 -5.66 -0.28 -7.98
CA PRO A 253 -5.99 0.92 -7.22
C PRO A 253 -4.90 1.20 -6.18
N CYS A 254 -4.17 2.29 -6.34
CA CYS A 254 -3.05 2.68 -5.49
C CYS A 254 -3.09 4.17 -5.17
N ALA A 255 -2.47 4.59 -4.07
CA ALA A 255 -2.29 6.01 -3.79
C ALA A 255 -1.20 6.56 -4.72
N ALA A 256 -1.64 7.25 -5.78
CA ALA A 256 -0.80 7.88 -6.79
C ALA A 256 -0.89 9.41 -6.73
N TYR A 257 0.16 10.08 -7.21
CA TYR A 257 0.19 11.54 -7.26
C TYR A 257 -0.72 12.05 -8.39
N LEU A 258 -1.72 12.84 -8.03
CA LEU A 258 -2.65 13.44 -8.97
C LEU A 258 -2.18 14.86 -9.36
N ASN A 259 -2.20 15.15 -10.64
CA ASN A 259 -1.83 16.45 -11.22
C ASN A 259 -2.93 17.04 -12.10
N GLY A 260 -4.17 16.82 -11.74
CA GLY A 260 -5.37 17.29 -12.44
C GLY A 260 -6.44 16.22 -12.56
N GLU A 261 -6.04 14.95 -12.54
CA GLU A 261 -6.95 13.82 -12.61
C GLU A 261 -7.98 13.87 -11.48
N TYR A 262 -9.21 13.49 -11.76
CA TYR A 262 -10.36 13.60 -10.84
C TYR A 262 -10.58 15.03 -10.29
N GLY A 263 -10.02 16.08 -10.92
CA GLY A 263 -10.04 17.45 -10.43
C GLY A 263 -9.15 17.69 -9.20
N VAL A 264 -8.21 16.80 -8.90
CA VAL A 264 -7.31 16.86 -7.75
C VAL A 264 -5.89 17.15 -8.21
N LYS A 265 -5.21 18.10 -7.53
CA LYS A 265 -3.82 18.47 -7.85
C LYS A 265 -2.95 18.50 -6.61
N GLY A 266 -1.76 17.90 -6.72
CA GLY A 266 -0.72 18.00 -5.69
C GLY A 266 -0.89 17.06 -4.49
N LEU A 267 -1.71 16.01 -4.63
CA LEU A 267 -1.98 15.02 -3.57
C LEU A 267 -1.78 13.60 -4.07
N TYR A 268 -1.41 12.71 -3.16
CA TYR A 268 -1.49 11.26 -3.34
C TYR A 268 -2.87 10.80 -2.90
N VAL A 269 -3.61 10.16 -3.80
CA VAL A 269 -4.97 9.64 -3.55
C VAL A 269 -5.13 8.28 -4.21
N GLY A 270 -5.88 7.39 -3.60
CA GLY A 270 -6.18 6.06 -4.13
C GLY A 270 -7.03 6.15 -5.40
N VAL A 271 -6.46 5.79 -6.53
CA VAL A 271 -7.09 5.75 -7.86
C VAL A 271 -6.56 4.58 -8.67
N PRO A 272 -7.28 4.10 -9.72
CA PRO A 272 -6.79 3.04 -10.58
C PRO A 272 -5.61 3.52 -11.41
N VAL A 273 -4.50 2.78 -11.35
CA VAL A 273 -3.27 3.08 -12.10
C VAL A 273 -2.75 1.85 -12.82
N ILE A 274 -2.10 2.05 -13.95
CA ILE A 274 -1.35 1.00 -14.63
C ILE A 274 0.08 1.05 -14.14
N ILE A 275 0.57 -0.06 -13.55
CA ILE A 275 1.95 -0.21 -13.09
C ILE A 275 2.71 -1.11 -14.08
N GLY A 276 3.80 -0.59 -14.61
CA GLY A 276 4.75 -1.32 -15.44
C GLY A 276 6.19 -0.91 -15.13
N LYS A 277 7.13 -1.29 -15.97
CA LYS A 277 8.58 -1.04 -15.76
C LYS A 277 8.98 0.44 -15.67
N LYS A 278 8.10 1.37 -16.01
CA LYS A 278 8.30 2.82 -15.85
C LYS A 278 7.65 3.37 -14.56
N GLY A 279 7.20 2.48 -13.65
CA GLY A 279 6.42 2.85 -12.46
C GLY A 279 4.94 3.01 -12.79
N VAL A 280 4.30 4.05 -12.26
CA VAL A 280 2.93 4.42 -12.67
C VAL A 280 3.00 5.00 -14.08
N GLU A 281 2.42 4.28 -15.03
CA GLU A 281 2.47 4.66 -16.44
C GLU A 281 1.23 5.42 -16.88
N LYS A 282 0.09 5.15 -16.24
CA LYS A 282 -1.18 5.82 -16.53
C LYS A 282 -2.10 5.81 -15.31
N ILE A 283 -2.77 6.91 -15.07
CA ILE A 283 -3.91 7.02 -14.15
C ILE A 283 -5.18 6.85 -14.98
N ILE A 284 -6.12 6.03 -14.51
CA ILE A 284 -7.39 5.80 -15.18
C ILE A 284 -8.48 6.56 -14.44
N GLU A 285 -9.10 7.53 -15.10
CA GLU A 285 -10.22 8.28 -14.56
C GLU A 285 -11.54 7.55 -14.80
N LEU A 286 -12.11 6.97 -13.74
CA LEU A 286 -13.43 6.36 -13.79
C LEU A 286 -14.51 7.45 -13.75
N LYS A 287 -15.57 7.28 -14.53
CA LYS A 287 -16.72 8.20 -14.52
C LYS A 287 -17.56 7.98 -13.26
N LEU A 288 -17.35 8.81 -12.25
CA LEU A 288 -18.09 8.78 -10.99
C LEU A 288 -19.47 9.41 -11.16
N ASN A 289 -20.50 8.80 -10.55
CA ASN A 289 -21.82 9.43 -10.41
C ASN A 289 -21.78 10.50 -9.29
N ASN A 290 -22.89 11.23 -9.10
CA ASN A 290 -22.94 12.34 -8.14
C ASN A 290 -22.62 11.91 -6.70
N ASN A 291 -23.12 10.75 -6.26
CA ASN A 291 -22.87 10.24 -4.91
C ASN A 291 -21.41 9.78 -4.74
N GLU A 292 -20.89 9.00 -5.68
CA GLU A 292 -19.49 8.56 -5.69
C GLU A 292 -18.53 9.76 -5.73
N LYS A 293 -18.85 10.80 -6.52
CA LYS A 293 -18.08 12.04 -6.57
C LYS A 293 -18.11 12.80 -5.25
N LYS A 294 -19.26 12.84 -4.58
CA LYS A 294 -19.39 13.46 -3.26
C LYS A 294 -18.56 12.73 -2.21
N GLU A 295 -18.61 11.39 -2.17
CA GLU A 295 -17.80 10.57 -1.26
C GLU A 295 -16.31 10.71 -1.58
N PHE A 296 -15.92 10.67 -2.85
CA PHE A 296 -14.53 10.85 -3.28
C PHE A 296 -13.99 12.23 -2.87
N ASN A 297 -14.74 13.30 -3.09
CA ASN A 297 -14.35 14.65 -2.68
C ASN A 297 -14.22 14.78 -1.16
N HIS A 298 -15.09 14.10 -0.38
CA HIS A 298 -14.96 14.02 1.08
C HIS A 298 -13.65 13.33 1.48
N SER A 299 -13.34 12.21 0.86
CA SER A 299 -12.10 11.46 1.07
C SER A 299 -10.86 12.29 0.72
N VAL A 300 -10.86 13.00 -0.40
CA VAL A 300 -9.77 13.90 -0.81
C VAL A 300 -9.55 15.03 0.20
N LYS A 301 -10.61 15.59 0.80
CA LYS A 301 -10.49 16.59 1.87
C LYS A 301 -9.77 16.03 3.09
N ALA A 302 -10.08 14.80 3.49
CA ALA A 302 -9.42 14.12 4.61
C ALA A 302 -7.93 13.90 4.32
N VAL A 303 -7.57 13.43 3.12
CA VAL A 303 -6.18 13.28 2.66
C VAL A 303 -5.43 14.62 2.68
N LYS A 304 -6.06 15.68 2.15
CA LYS A 304 -5.48 17.04 2.15
C LYS A 304 -5.17 17.54 3.56
N SER A 305 -6.09 17.34 4.50
CA SER A 305 -5.91 17.71 5.90
C SER A 305 -4.69 17.04 6.51
N LEU A 306 -4.56 15.71 6.35
CA LEU A 306 -3.41 14.93 6.86
C LEU A 306 -2.08 15.35 6.23
N THR A 307 -2.07 15.55 4.91
CA THR A 307 -0.87 15.96 4.19
C THR A 307 -0.43 17.38 4.62
N THR A 308 -1.39 18.28 4.85
CA THR A 308 -1.13 19.64 5.35
C THR A 308 -0.56 19.60 6.76
N LEU A 309 -1.14 18.79 7.66
CA LEU A 309 -0.65 18.60 9.02
C LEU A 309 0.79 18.07 9.01
N SER A 310 1.06 17.02 8.26
CA SER A 310 2.41 16.44 8.13
C SER A 310 3.45 17.47 7.66
N ASN A 311 3.14 18.25 6.62
CA ASN A 311 4.02 19.30 6.13
C ASN A 311 4.27 20.40 7.19
N LYS A 312 3.23 20.82 7.93
CA LYS A 312 3.35 21.83 9.01
C LYS A 312 4.27 21.35 10.13
N LEU A 313 4.13 20.09 10.54
CA LEU A 313 4.95 19.49 11.60
C LEU A 313 6.42 19.38 11.20
N LEU A 314 6.72 18.94 9.96
CA LEU A 314 8.08 18.88 9.44
C LEU A 314 8.74 20.26 9.32
N ASN A 315 8.00 21.28 8.86
CA ASN A 315 8.52 22.65 8.73
C ASN A 315 8.86 23.29 10.08
N LYS A 316 8.08 23.02 11.13
CA LYS A 316 8.39 23.50 12.49
C LYS A 316 9.71 22.93 13.02
N LYS A 317 10.02 21.69 12.69
CA LYS A 317 11.24 21.02 13.18
C LYS A 317 12.50 21.45 12.41
N ASN A 318 12.37 21.80 11.14
CA ASN A 318 13.51 22.31 10.35
C ASN A 318 13.89 23.76 10.70
N LYS A 319 13.07 24.47 11.53
CA LYS A 319 13.34 25.84 12.02
C LYS A 319 13.92 25.90 13.42
N LYS A 320 13.97 24.77 14.13
CA LYS A 320 14.68 24.59 15.38
C LYS A 320 16.01 23.86 15.15
#